data_7d05d515f57ec0bcdee05e566e0d286a
#
_entry.id   7d05d515f57ec0bcdee05e566e0d286a
#
_cell.length_a   1.000
_cell.length_b   1.000
_cell.length_c   1.000
_cell.angle_alpha   90.00
_cell.angle_beta   90.00
_cell.angle_gamma   90.00
#
_symmetry.space_group_name_H-M   'P 1'
#
loop_
_entity.id
_entity.type
_entity.pdbx_description
1 polymer ?
#
loop_
_entity_poly.entity_id
_entity_poly.type
_entity_poly.pdbx_seq_one_letter_code
_entity_poly.pdbx_strand_id
1 'polypeptide(L)'
;MSAEVKISIIRSSRKTLSIQLKNGEIIARAPLRMKDKDIYSFIESKKSWIEKNLAKMQEREKAISDAEPFAEEEIKVLAEKAKVIIAERVKYYAPMIGVTYNRITIRCQRTRWGSCSSKGNLNFNCLLALFPLEIIDSVVVHELCHRKHMNHSPKFYAEIEKVFPEYKRCNKWLKDNGGLYMARLQ
;
A
#
# COMPACT_ATOMS: atom_id res chain seq x y z
N MET A 1 10.18 -18.28 -25.61
CA MET A 1 10.72 -17.00 -26.12
C MET A 1 10.54 -15.98 -25.04
N SER A 2 11.62 -15.54 -24.37
CA SER A 2 11.54 -14.50 -23.35
C SER A 2 11.22 -13.18 -24.06
N ALA A 3 10.05 -12.60 -23.76
CA ALA A 3 9.71 -11.27 -24.23
C ALA A 3 10.85 -10.31 -23.83
N GLU A 4 11.39 -9.55 -24.79
CA GLU A 4 12.38 -8.51 -24.49
C GLU A 4 11.75 -7.50 -23.53
N VAL A 5 12.25 -7.50 -22.30
CA VAL A 5 11.79 -6.55 -21.28
C VAL A 5 12.36 -5.19 -21.64
N LYS A 6 11.50 -4.22 -21.91
CA LYS A 6 11.89 -2.86 -22.25
C LYS A 6 12.64 -2.21 -21.09
N ILE A 7 13.81 -1.61 -21.38
CA ILE A 7 14.65 -0.90 -20.42
C ILE A 7 14.59 0.60 -20.73
N SER A 8 14.20 1.38 -19.73
CA SER A 8 14.19 2.85 -19.80
C SER A 8 15.22 3.43 -18.81
N ILE A 9 16.16 4.21 -19.30
CA ILE A 9 17.20 4.85 -18.48
C ILE A 9 16.83 6.33 -18.25
N ILE A 10 16.64 6.69 -16.97
CA ILE A 10 16.37 8.07 -16.55
C ILE A 10 17.59 8.62 -15.80
N ARG A 11 18.20 9.66 -16.32
CA ARG A 11 19.38 10.31 -15.73
C ARG A 11 18.98 11.56 -14.95
N SER A 12 19.59 11.77 -13.78
CA SER A 12 19.34 12.92 -12.92
C SER A 12 20.56 13.24 -12.04
N SER A 13 20.51 14.33 -11.28
CA SER A 13 21.57 14.76 -10.33
C SER A 13 21.77 13.87 -9.10
N ARG A 14 21.16 12.65 -9.11
CA ARG A 14 21.30 11.67 -8.04
C ARG A 14 22.72 11.10 -7.94
N LYS A 15 23.05 10.56 -6.76
CA LYS A 15 24.36 9.95 -6.49
C LYS A 15 24.37 8.43 -6.65
N THR A 16 23.21 7.78 -6.74
CA THR A 16 23.08 6.31 -6.72
C THR A 16 22.32 5.80 -7.94
N LEU A 17 22.69 4.60 -8.40
CA LEU A 17 21.93 3.83 -9.39
C LEU A 17 20.83 3.02 -8.68
N SER A 18 19.63 2.96 -9.25
CA SER A 18 18.55 2.12 -8.78
C SER A 18 17.71 1.60 -9.93
N ILE A 19 17.11 0.42 -9.73
CA ILE A 19 16.17 -0.21 -10.67
C ILE A 19 14.78 -0.21 -10.02
N GLN A 20 13.78 0.11 -10.82
CA GLN A 20 12.36 -0.01 -10.51
C GLN A 20 11.68 -0.77 -11.63
N LEU A 21 10.80 -1.71 -11.27
CA LEU A 21 9.89 -2.35 -12.23
C LEU A 21 8.55 -1.63 -12.20
N LYS A 22 8.05 -1.26 -13.37
CA LYS A 22 6.75 -0.58 -13.51
C LYS A 22 6.13 -0.97 -14.85
N ASN A 23 4.88 -1.44 -14.83
CA ASN A 23 4.13 -1.86 -16.02
C ASN A 23 4.89 -2.85 -16.92
N GLY A 24 5.60 -3.81 -16.30
CA GLY A 24 6.40 -4.79 -17.06
C GLY A 24 7.73 -4.25 -17.62
N GLU A 25 8.07 -2.97 -17.42
CA GLU A 25 9.32 -2.35 -17.88
C GLU A 25 10.33 -2.19 -16.75
N ILE A 26 11.61 -2.22 -17.10
CA ILE A 26 12.73 -1.88 -16.21
C ILE A 26 13.03 -0.39 -16.33
N ILE A 27 12.87 0.35 -15.24
CA ILE A 27 13.25 1.77 -15.17
C ILE A 27 14.54 1.87 -14.35
N ALA A 28 15.66 2.13 -15.03
CA ALA A 28 16.94 2.40 -14.38
C ALA A 28 17.09 3.90 -14.14
N ARG A 29 17.23 4.31 -12.87
CA ARG A 29 17.49 5.71 -12.51
C ARG A 29 18.96 5.87 -12.16
N ALA A 30 19.72 6.61 -12.97
CA ALA A 30 21.17 6.73 -12.90
C ALA A 30 21.66 8.17 -12.68
N PRO A 31 22.87 8.36 -12.11
CA PRO A 31 23.57 9.63 -12.14
C PRO A 31 23.86 10.12 -13.56
N LEU A 32 23.89 11.45 -13.76
CA LEU A 32 24.09 12.06 -15.08
C LEU A 32 25.36 11.56 -15.80
N ARG A 33 26.46 11.36 -15.06
CA ARG A 33 27.79 10.99 -15.61
C ARG A 33 28.07 9.50 -15.65
N MET A 34 27.11 8.64 -15.23
CA MET A 34 27.32 7.20 -15.21
C MET A 34 27.31 6.65 -16.63
N LYS A 35 28.29 5.80 -16.98
CA LYS A 35 28.40 5.17 -18.29
C LYS A 35 27.29 4.13 -18.49
N ASP A 36 26.79 3.99 -19.71
CA ASP A 36 25.75 3.00 -20.02
C ASP A 36 26.20 1.58 -19.72
N LYS A 37 27.47 1.25 -20.00
CA LYS A 37 28.06 -0.04 -19.65
C LYS A 37 27.87 -0.40 -18.17
N ASP A 38 28.07 0.55 -17.27
CA ASP A 38 27.94 0.33 -15.84
C ASP A 38 26.47 0.12 -15.43
N ILE A 39 25.55 0.86 -16.09
CA ILE A 39 24.10 0.71 -15.87
C ILE A 39 23.64 -0.67 -16.33
N TYR A 40 24.02 -1.12 -17.53
CA TYR A 40 23.64 -2.43 -18.04
C TYR A 40 24.27 -3.56 -17.23
N SER A 41 25.53 -3.43 -16.81
CA SER A 41 26.19 -4.41 -15.93
C SER A 41 25.44 -4.53 -14.59
N PHE A 42 24.97 -3.43 -14.03
CA PHE A 42 24.16 -3.44 -12.80
C PHE A 42 22.81 -4.12 -13.02
N ILE A 43 22.13 -3.83 -14.16
CA ILE A 43 20.85 -4.49 -14.51
C ILE A 43 21.06 -6.00 -14.61
N GLU A 44 22.10 -6.45 -15.29
CA GLU A 44 22.43 -7.87 -15.42
C GLU A 44 22.72 -8.52 -14.08
N SER A 45 23.46 -7.84 -13.18
CA SER A 45 23.70 -8.33 -11.81
C SER A 45 22.42 -8.53 -10.99
N LYS A 46 21.29 -7.92 -11.41
CA LYS A 46 19.98 -8.03 -10.78
C LYS A 46 18.99 -8.91 -11.55
N LYS A 47 19.44 -9.62 -12.57
CA LYS A 47 18.61 -10.42 -13.48
C LYS A 47 17.65 -11.35 -12.73
N SER A 48 18.13 -12.18 -11.82
CA SER A 48 17.30 -13.11 -11.05
C SER A 48 16.22 -12.37 -10.22
N TRP A 49 16.57 -11.22 -9.62
CA TRP A 49 15.61 -10.38 -8.90
C TRP A 49 14.55 -9.78 -9.86
N ILE A 50 14.97 -9.33 -11.04
CA ILE A 50 14.08 -8.78 -12.08
C ILE A 50 13.09 -9.84 -12.54
N GLU A 51 13.57 -11.01 -12.94
CA GLU A 51 12.76 -12.13 -13.44
C GLU A 51 11.72 -12.56 -12.40
N LYS A 52 12.15 -12.76 -11.14
CA LYS A 52 11.26 -13.12 -10.04
C LYS A 52 10.16 -12.08 -9.79
N ASN A 53 10.48 -10.80 -9.89
CA ASN A 53 9.49 -9.74 -9.64
C ASN A 53 8.58 -9.51 -10.85
N LEU A 54 9.08 -9.68 -12.08
CA LEU A 54 8.25 -9.65 -13.29
C LEU A 54 7.23 -10.79 -13.30
N ALA A 55 7.65 -12.02 -12.97
CA ALA A 55 6.74 -13.16 -12.86
C ALA A 55 5.63 -12.88 -11.83
N LYS A 56 5.97 -12.36 -10.65
CA LYS A 56 4.98 -11.96 -9.64
C LYS A 56 4.03 -10.86 -10.11
N MET A 57 4.53 -9.90 -10.92
CA MET A 57 3.68 -8.86 -11.49
C MET A 57 2.69 -9.45 -12.48
N GLN A 58 3.13 -10.34 -13.36
CA GLN A 58 2.27 -11.02 -14.35
C GLN A 58 1.22 -11.90 -13.67
N GLU A 59 1.61 -12.70 -12.66
CA GLU A 59 0.66 -13.48 -11.85
C GLU A 59 -0.41 -12.58 -11.21
N ARG A 60 0.01 -11.43 -10.66
CA ARG A 60 -0.90 -10.48 -10.05
C ARG A 60 -1.82 -9.80 -11.07
N GLU A 61 -1.30 -9.40 -12.22
CA GLU A 61 -2.10 -8.81 -13.30
C GLU A 61 -3.14 -9.81 -13.80
N LYS A 62 -2.75 -11.07 -13.98
CA LYS A 62 -3.67 -12.14 -14.32
C LYS A 62 -4.74 -12.34 -13.26
N ALA A 63 -4.35 -12.44 -11.98
CA ALA A 63 -5.30 -12.59 -10.88
C ALA A 63 -6.28 -11.41 -10.78
N ILE A 64 -5.84 -10.19 -11.11
CA ILE A 64 -6.70 -9.01 -11.18
C ILE A 64 -7.67 -9.11 -12.36
N SER A 65 -7.17 -9.54 -13.54
CA SER A 65 -8.00 -9.70 -14.74
C SER A 65 -9.07 -10.78 -14.59
N ASP A 66 -8.72 -11.87 -13.90
CA ASP A 66 -9.62 -13.03 -13.68
C ASP A 66 -10.56 -12.81 -12.49
N ALA A 67 -10.37 -11.75 -11.70
CA ALA A 67 -11.17 -11.49 -10.50
C ALA A 67 -12.53 -10.88 -10.85
N GLU A 68 -13.61 -11.54 -10.44
CA GLU A 68 -14.96 -11.01 -10.59
C GLU A 68 -15.16 -9.72 -9.77
N PRO A 69 -15.82 -8.71 -10.35
CA PRO A 69 -16.21 -7.51 -9.60
C PRO A 69 -17.12 -7.84 -8.43
N PHE A 70 -17.06 -7.04 -7.38
CA PHE A 70 -18.04 -7.10 -6.30
C PHE A 70 -19.40 -6.62 -6.78
N ALA A 71 -20.46 -7.36 -6.46
CA ALA A 71 -21.82 -6.90 -6.67
C ALA A 71 -22.15 -5.70 -5.74
N GLU A 72 -23.06 -4.84 -6.14
CA GLU A 72 -23.45 -3.68 -5.31
C GLU A 72 -23.93 -4.10 -3.92
N GLU A 73 -24.67 -5.21 -3.83
CA GLU A 73 -25.19 -5.73 -2.57
C GLU A 73 -24.08 -6.22 -1.64
N GLU A 74 -23.05 -6.87 -2.19
CA GLU A 74 -21.86 -7.25 -1.43
C GLU A 74 -21.15 -6.01 -0.86
N ILE A 75 -21.01 -4.96 -1.66
CA ILE A 75 -20.40 -3.68 -1.24
C ILE A 75 -21.21 -3.05 -0.10
N LYS A 76 -22.53 -3.05 -0.17
CA LYS A 76 -23.40 -2.54 0.90
C LYS A 76 -23.21 -3.32 2.19
N VAL A 77 -23.22 -4.64 2.12
CA VAL A 77 -23.00 -5.53 3.28
C VAL A 77 -21.61 -5.27 3.89
N LEU A 78 -20.58 -5.16 3.06
CA LEU A 78 -19.22 -4.86 3.52
C LEU A 78 -19.13 -3.49 4.19
N ALA A 79 -19.83 -2.49 3.64
CA ALA A 79 -19.85 -1.15 4.22
C ALA A 79 -20.51 -1.14 5.61
N GLU A 80 -21.63 -1.86 5.80
CA GLU A 80 -22.28 -1.96 7.12
C GLU A 80 -21.38 -2.73 8.13
N LYS A 81 -20.77 -3.84 7.73
CA LYS A 81 -19.80 -4.56 8.57
C LYS A 81 -18.61 -3.67 8.96
N ALA A 82 -18.05 -2.95 7.98
CA ALA A 82 -16.92 -2.04 8.22
C ALA A 82 -17.28 -0.92 9.20
N LYS A 83 -18.50 -0.36 9.14
CA LYS A 83 -18.96 0.67 10.08
C LYS A 83 -18.86 0.20 11.53
N VAL A 84 -19.34 -1.02 11.80
CA VAL A 84 -19.34 -1.59 13.15
C VAL A 84 -17.91 -1.86 13.63
N ILE A 85 -17.19 -2.68 12.87
CA ILE A 85 -15.85 -3.14 13.26
C ILE A 85 -14.89 -1.95 13.42
N ILE A 86 -14.86 -1.04 12.44
CA ILE A 86 -13.93 0.08 12.45
C ILE A 86 -14.26 1.06 13.58
N ALA A 87 -15.55 1.31 13.87
CA ALA A 87 -15.92 2.18 14.98
C ALA A 87 -15.46 1.62 16.33
N GLU A 88 -15.59 0.31 16.56
CA GLU A 88 -15.09 -0.37 17.74
C GLU A 88 -13.56 -0.27 17.85
N ARG A 89 -12.84 -0.50 16.74
CA ARG A 89 -11.37 -0.45 16.74
C ARG A 89 -10.84 0.97 16.92
N VAL A 90 -11.46 1.96 16.31
CA VAL A 90 -11.11 3.38 16.54
C VAL A 90 -11.37 3.78 17.98
N LYS A 91 -12.50 3.39 18.57
CA LYS A 91 -12.82 3.62 19.98
C LYS A 91 -11.80 2.97 20.92
N TYR A 92 -11.29 1.80 20.57
CA TYR A 92 -10.28 1.08 21.34
C TYR A 92 -8.91 1.75 21.27
N TYR A 93 -8.44 2.11 20.08
CA TYR A 93 -7.07 2.62 19.90
C TYR A 93 -6.91 4.13 20.13
N ALA A 94 -7.94 4.94 19.92
CA ALA A 94 -7.83 6.40 20.09
C ALA A 94 -7.34 6.82 21.49
N PRO A 95 -7.87 6.29 22.61
CA PRO A 95 -7.35 6.60 23.96
C PRO A 95 -5.94 6.03 24.18
N MET A 96 -5.59 4.87 23.63
CA MET A 96 -4.25 4.29 23.76
C MET A 96 -3.17 5.17 23.09
N ILE A 97 -3.51 5.77 21.95
CA ILE A 97 -2.65 6.72 21.24
C ILE A 97 -2.69 8.11 21.92
N GLY A 98 -3.74 8.39 22.69
CA GLY A 98 -3.95 9.69 23.33
C GLY A 98 -4.42 10.77 22.35
N VAL A 99 -5.35 10.42 21.46
CA VAL A 99 -5.89 11.33 20.42
C VAL A 99 -7.41 11.32 20.38
N THR A 100 -7.97 12.40 19.86
CA THR A 100 -9.39 12.51 19.53
C THR A 100 -9.59 12.55 18.03
N TYR A 101 -10.77 12.15 17.59
CA TYR A 101 -11.20 12.23 16.18
C TYR A 101 -12.57 12.91 16.09
N ASN A 102 -12.91 13.41 14.90
CA ASN A 102 -14.17 14.09 14.69
C ASN A 102 -15.27 13.11 14.26
N ARG A 103 -15.09 12.51 13.06
CA ARG A 103 -16.06 11.54 12.52
C ARG A 103 -15.35 10.41 11.79
N ILE A 104 -16.05 9.27 11.70
CA ILE A 104 -15.65 8.13 10.89
C ILE A 104 -16.58 8.06 9.67
N THR A 105 -16.00 7.82 8.49
CA THR A 105 -16.74 7.62 7.26
C THR A 105 -16.22 6.35 6.57
N ILE A 106 -17.12 5.45 6.21
CA ILE A 106 -16.79 4.30 5.37
C ILE A 106 -16.99 4.70 3.91
N ARG A 107 -16.02 4.36 3.08
CA ARG A 107 -16.03 4.64 1.65
C ARG A 107 -15.63 3.41 0.86
N CYS A 108 -16.17 3.25 -0.34
CA CYS A 108 -15.70 2.26 -1.30
C CYS A 108 -14.82 3.00 -2.31
N GLN A 109 -13.50 2.83 -2.23
CA GLN A 109 -12.55 3.57 -3.06
C GLN A 109 -11.40 2.67 -3.50
N ARG A 110 -10.88 2.92 -4.71
CA ARG A 110 -9.88 2.06 -5.39
C ARG A 110 -8.43 2.40 -5.06
N THR A 111 -8.17 3.46 -4.28
CA THR A 111 -6.82 4.05 -4.21
C THR A 111 -6.19 4.02 -2.83
N ARG A 112 -6.98 3.85 -1.75
CA ARG A 112 -6.45 3.91 -0.39
C ARG A 112 -7.31 3.10 0.59
N TRP A 113 -6.69 2.64 1.67
CA TRP A 113 -7.35 1.89 2.74
C TRP A 113 -7.93 2.80 3.81
N GLY A 114 -7.28 3.92 4.06
CA GLY A 114 -7.74 4.94 4.99
C GLY A 114 -7.24 6.32 4.63
N SER A 115 -7.71 7.32 5.36
CA SER A 115 -7.17 8.68 5.37
C SER A 115 -7.62 9.43 6.62
N CYS A 116 -6.74 10.29 7.14
CA CYS A 116 -7.03 11.21 8.22
C CYS A 116 -6.85 12.65 7.74
N SER A 117 -7.83 13.52 7.96
CA SER A 117 -7.69 14.95 7.69
C SER A 117 -7.12 15.69 8.92
N SER A 118 -6.58 16.89 8.70
CA SER A 118 -6.12 17.77 9.79
C SER A 118 -7.23 18.09 10.81
N LYS A 119 -8.50 18.09 10.36
CA LYS A 119 -9.68 18.29 11.23
C LYS A 119 -10.07 17.02 12.01
N GLY A 120 -9.35 15.90 11.86
CA GLY A 120 -9.65 14.64 12.54
C GLY A 120 -10.77 13.82 11.93
N ASN A 121 -11.16 14.07 10.68
CA ASN A 121 -12.08 13.19 9.98
C ASN A 121 -11.31 11.96 9.48
N LEU A 122 -11.77 10.78 9.88
CA LEU A 122 -11.22 9.49 9.50
C LEU A 122 -12.08 8.88 8.40
N ASN A 123 -11.46 8.44 7.32
CA ASN A 123 -12.15 7.67 6.29
C ASN A 123 -11.49 6.30 6.18
N PHE A 124 -12.28 5.25 6.00
CA PHE A 124 -11.79 3.88 5.85
C PHE A 124 -12.50 3.18 4.69
N ASN A 125 -11.80 2.27 4.06
CA ASN A 125 -12.32 1.50 2.94
C ASN A 125 -13.24 0.38 3.45
N CYS A 126 -14.42 0.21 2.82
CA CYS A 126 -15.37 -0.86 3.14
C CYS A 126 -14.75 -2.25 3.01
N LEU A 127 -13.81 -2.46 2.08
CA LEU A 127 -13.12 -3.72 1.85
C LEU A 127 -12.28 -4.19 3.06
N LEU A 128 -11.98 -3.32 4.01
CA LEU A 128 -11.31 -3.72 5.25
C LEU A 128 -12.08 -4.79 6.02
N ALA A 129 -13.42 -4.82 5.89
CA ALA A 129 -14.28 -5.84 6.50
C ALA A 129 -14.02 -7.27 5.99
N LEU A 130 -13.27 -7.43 4.90
CA LEU A 130 -12.84 -8.74 4.37
C LEU A 130 -11.57 -9.28 5.04
N PHE A 131 -10.86 -8.45 5.80
CA PHE A 131 -9.53 -8.80 6.29
C PHE A 131 -9.53 -9.23 7.75
N PRO A 132 -8.51 -9.98 8.18
CA PRO A 132 -8.29 -10.27 9.59
C PRO A 132 -8.21 -8.99 10.43
N LEU A 133 -8.65 -9.08 11.69
CA LEU A 133 -8.74 -7.94 12.59
C LEU A 133 -7.40 -7.19 12.75
N GLU A 134 -6.29 -7.91 12.77
CA GLU A 134 -4.95 -7.33 12.85
C GLU A 134 -4.60 -6.43 11.65
N ILE A 135 -5.12 -6.73 10.46
CA ILE A 135 -4.95 -5.90 9.28
C ILE A 135 -5.80 -4.63 9.39
N ILE A 136 -7.04 -4.76 9.86
CA ILE A 136 -7.91 -3.61 10.14
C ILE A 136 -7.25 -2.71 11.17
N ASP A 137 -6.76 -3.27 12.26
CA ASP A 137 -6.07 -2.55 13.34
C ASP A 137 -4.86 -1.77 12.85
N SER A 138 -4.07 -2.37 11.97
CA SER A 138 -2.91 -1.69 11.38
C SER A 138 -3.28 -0.42 10.63
N VAL A 139 -4.42 -0.43 9.92
CA VAL A 139 -4.92 0.75 9.19
C VAL A 139 -5.54 1.75 10.16
N VAL A 140 -6.31 1.29 11.15
CA VAL A 140 -6.93 2.15 12.18
C VAL A 140 -5.86 2.91 12.97
N VAL A 141 -4.84 2.21 13.46
CA VAL A 141 -3.72 2.83 14.19
C VAL A 141 -2.95 3.80 13.31
N HIS A 142 -2.72 3.47 12.03
CA HIS A 142 -2.09 4.37 11.06
C HIS A 142 -2.85 5.69 10.94
N GLU A 143 -4.15 5.64 10.71
CA GLU A 143 -4.96 6.84 10.54
C GLU A 143 -5.09 7.66 11.85
N LEU A 144 -5.16 7.01 12.99
CA LEU A 144 -5.17 7.69 14.28
C LEU A 144 -3.82 8.37 14.60
N CYS A 145 -2.68 7.76 14.24
CA CYS A 145 -1.36 8.36 14.43
C CYS A 145 -1.17 9.64 13.60
N HIS A 146 -1.91 9.80 12.50
CA HIS A 146 -1.93 11.05 11.76
C HIS A 146 -2.51 12.23 12.57
N ARG A 147 -3.22 11.99 13.66
CA ARG A 147 -3.64 13.07 14.59
C ARG A 147 -2.47 13.72 15.32
N LYS A 148 -1.34 12.99 15.47
CA LYS A 148 -0.10 13.52 16.06
C LYS A 148 0.91 13.96 14.99
N HIS A 149 1.00 13.19 13.90
CA HIS A 149 2.01 13.39 12.86
C HIS A 149 1.36 13.26 11.49
N MET A 150 1.13 14.39 10.80
CA MET A 150 0.49 14.38 9.46
C MET A 150 1.38 13.82 8.34
N ASN A 151 2.68 13.67 8.58
CA ASN A 151 3.64 13.09 7.64
C ASN A 151 4.14 11.73 8.14
N HIS A 152 4.64 10.91 7.19
CA HIS A 152 5.20 9.59 7.49
C HIS A 152 6.69 9.67 7.92
N SER A 153 6.98 10.52 8.91
CA SER A 153 8.32 10.69 9.48
C SER A 153 8.71 9.50 10.39
N PRO A 154 9.99 9.38 10.80
CA PRO A 154 10.40 8.38 11.79
C PRO A 154 9.61 8.47 13.10
N LYS A 155 9.21 9.68 13.52
CA LYS A 155 8.37 9.90 14.73
C LYS A 155 6.97 9.30 14.56
N PHE A 156 6.39 9.40 13.35
CA PHE A 156 5.10 8.78 13.04
C PHE A 156 5.17 7.25 13.18
N TYR A 157 6.16 6.60 12.59
CA TYR A 157 6.30 5.15 12.72
C TYR A 157 6.64 4.70 14.14
N ALA A 158 7.44 5.45 14.88
CA ALA A 158 7.72 5.17 16.28
C ALA A 158 6.45 5.23 17.14
N GLU A 159 5.51 6.15 16.84
CA GLU A 159 4.23 6.23 17.55
C GLU A 159 3.34 5.00 17.26
N ILE A 160 3.29 4.56 15.99
CA ILE A 160 2.57 3.34 15.62
C ILE A 160 3.14 2.12 16.34
N GLU A 161 4.47 1.93 16.32
CA GLU A 161 5.14 0.75 16.88
C GLU A 161 4.97 0.63 18.39
N LYS A 162 4.77 1.74 19.12
CA LYS A 162 4.45 1.71 20.56
C LYS A 162 3.11 1.05 20.84
N VAL A 163 2.12 1.26 19.97
CA VAL A 163 0.74 0.80 20.17
C VAL A 163 0.46 -0.49 19.42
N PHE A 164 1.10 -0.67 18.28
CA PHE A 164 0.89 -1.80 17.39
C PHE A 164 2.24 -2.31 16.80
N PRO A 165 3.01 -3.10 17.53
CA PRO A 165 4.35 -3.59 17.11
C PRO A 165 4.33 -4.37 15.80
N GLU A 166 3.22 -5.09 15.48
CA GLU A 166 3.06 -5.89 14.28
C GLU A 166 2.79 -5.07 13.00
N TYR A 167 2.79 -3.75 13.10
CA TYR A 167 2.44 -2.85 12.00
C TYR A 167 3.20 -3.15 10.71
N LYS A 168 4.51 -3.35 10.78
CA LYS A 168 5.35 -3.61 9.59
C LYS A 168 4.90 -4.86 8.84
N ARG A 169 4.58 -5.93 9.57
CA ARG A 169 4.09 -7.20 9.00
C ARG A 169 2.74 -7.00 8.33
N CYS A 170 1.79 -6.38 9.03
CA CYS A 170 0.44 -6.13 8.53
C CYS A 170 0.41 -5.19 7.34
N ASN A 171 1.18 -4.09 7.38
CA ASN A 171 1.30 -3.14 6.28
C ASN A 171 1.95 -3.79 5.04
N LYS A 172 2.94 -4.66 5.23
CA LYS A 172 3.52 -5.45 4.14
C LYS A 172 2.47 -6.37 3.52
N TRP A 173 1.73 -7.11 4.34
CA TRP A 173 0.66 -7.99 3.87
C TRP A 173 -0.37 -7.23 3.03
N LEU A 174 -0.81 -6.06 3.53
CA LEU A 174 -1.79 -5.21 2.84
C LEU A 174 -1.27 -4.68 1.49
N LYS A 175 0.02 -4.34 1.41
CA LYS A 175 0.66 -3.95 0.15
C LYS A 175 0.76 -5.10 -0.85
N ASP A 176 1.04 -6.30 -0.35
CA ASP A 176 1.22 -7.48 -1.19
C ASP A 176 -0.13 -8.02 -1.70
N ASN A 177 -1.19 -7.96 -0.90
CA ASN A 177 -2.47 -8.62 -1.17
C ASN A 177 -3.62 -7.65 -1.49
N GLY A 178 -3.63 -6.47 -0.89
CA GLY A 178 -4.78 -5.57 -0.93
C GLY A 178 -5.18 -5.08 -2.33
N GLY A 179 -4.23 -4.95 -3.23
CA GLY A 179 -4.51 -4.46 -4.59
C GLY A 179 -5.45 -5.34 -5.40
N LEU A 180 -5.46 -6.66 -5.16
CA LEU A 180 -6.41 -7.58 -5.80
C LEU A 180 -7.86 -7.26 -5.42
N TYR A 181 -8.11 -6.97 -4.15
CA TYR A 181 -9.45 -6.62 -3.66
C TYR A 181 -9.90 -5.26 -4.18
N MET A 182 -9.02 -4.26 -4.21
CA MET A 182 -9.35 -2.93 -4.77
C MET A 182 -9.66 -2.98 -6.26
N ALA A 183 -9.02 -3.87 -7.01
CA ALA A 183 -9.26 -4.04 -8.45
C ALA A 183 -10.66 -4.58 -8.75
N ARG A 184 -11.31 -5.27 -7.79
CA ARG A 184 -12.69 -5.77 -7.90
C ARG A 184 -13.76 -4.70 -7.65
N LEU A 185 -13.40 -3.51 -7.20
CA LEU A 185 -14.30 -2.35 -7.16
C LEU A 185 -14.38 -1.73 -8.57
N GLN A 186 -15.53 -1.67 -9.16
CA GLN A 186 -15.79 -0.99 -10.44
C GLN A 186 -15.99 0.51 -10.28
#